data_199941ae7e804f99bcb4649e6727b597
#
_entry.id   199941ae7e804f99bcb4649e6727b597
#
_cell.length_a   1.000
_cell.length_b   1.000
_cell.length_c   1.000
_cell.angle_alpha   90.00
_cell.angle_beta   90.00
_cell.angle_gamma   90.00
#
_symmetry.space_group_name_H-M   'P 1'
#
loop_
_entity.id
_entity.type
_entity.pdbx_description
1 polymer ?
#
loop_
_entity_poly.entity_id
_entity_poly.type
_entity_poly.pdbx_seq_one_letter_code
_entity_poly.pdbx_strand_id
1 'polypeptide(L)'
;MGTTRKRTGDTKEKILEKSLDLFASKGFKDTSVRDIAAAVGLQQGALYNHFKNKDAILTTLIDQLMSSAIVTIFEEKEPGELYKRGKALLANIATTFKLLSFDGKNEALFRLMMQEMYKNSDVRDLYHEYFIQQNIKKLSSMFFMMMQDEMIRSSDPLMLANEFLSPLFFYQMQVTLLKLDGKSTSSAATLFEKHVDYFWSSIQL
;
A
#
# COMPACT_ATOMS: atom_id res chain seq x y z
N MET A 1 -3.81 -33.41 -17.01
CA MET A 1 -4.78 -32.56 -16.28
C MET A 1 -4.10 -31.34 -15.64
N GLY A 2 -3.37 -30.50 -16.40
CA GLY A 2 -2.55 -29.40 -15.87
C GLY A 2 -2.82 -28.02 -16.43
N THR A 3 -3.78 -27.84 -17.34
CA THR A 3 -3.96 -26.60 -18.12
C THR A 3 -5.05 -25.66 -17.61
N THR A 4 -5.98 -26.13 -16.80
CA THR A 4 -7.17 -25.33 -16.38
C THR A 4 -6.84 -24.33 -15.26
N ARG A 5 -5.95 -24.67 -14.34
CA ARG A 5 -5.64 -23.80 -13.16
C ARG A 5 -4.79 -22.58 -13.55
N LYS A 6 -3.88 -22.73 -14.51
CA LYS A 6 -3.03 -21.63 -15.03
C LYS A 6 -3.88 -20.60 -15.81
N ARG A 7 -4.83 -21.05 -16.61
CA ARG A 7 -5.75 -20.19 -17.39
C ARG A 7 -6.66 -19.34 -16.51
N THR A 8 -7.12 -19.85 -15.38
CA THR A 8 -8.05 -19.13 -14.46
C THR A 8 -7.33 -18.02 -13.70
N GLY A 9 -6.07 -18.23 -13.30
CA GLY A 9 -5.22 -17.20 -12.68
C GLY A 9 -4.94 -16.04 -13.62
N ASP A 10 -4.51 -16.33 -14.84
CA ASP A 10 -4.25 -15.35 -15.91
C ASP A 10 -5.49 -14.47 -16.20
N THR A 11 -6.69 -15.07 -16.22
CA THR A 11 -7.94 -14.34 -16.48
C THR A 11 -8.29 -13.41 -15.33
N LYS A 12 -8.12 -13.86 -14.10
CA LYS A 12 -8.38 -13.03 -12.90
C LYS A 12 -7.47 -11.82 -12.83
N GLU A 13 -6.17 -12.02 -13.09
CA GLU A 13 -5.20 -10.91 -13.16
C GLU A 13 -5.52 -9.92 -14.27
N LYS A 14 -5.89 -10.40 -15.47
CA LYS A 14 -6.30 -9.54 -16.59
C LYS A 14 -7.54 -8.73 -16.27
N ILE A 15 -8.51 -9.32 -15.54
CA ILE A 15 -9.70 -8.59 -15.07
C ILE A 15 -9.27 -7.46 -14.12
N LEU A 16 -8.40 -7.75 -13.15
CA LEU A 16 -7.91 -6.74 -12.19
C LEU A 16 -7.17 -5.60 -12.89
N GLU A 17 -6.24 -5.93 -13.81
CA GLU A 17 -5.49 -4.94 -14.57
C GLU A 17 -6.41 -4.01 -15.37
N LYS A 18 -7.32 -4.59 -16.17
CA LYS A 18 -8.26 -3.78 -17.00
C LYS A 18 -9.28 -3.02 -16.15
N SER A 19 -9.66 -3.56 -15.00
CA SER A 19 -10.51 -2.83 -14.05
C SER A 19 -9.79 -1.62 -13.46
N LEU A 20 -8.51 -1.76 -13.09
CA LEU A 20 -7.71 -0.64 -12.61
C LEU A 20 -7.60 0.47 -13.66
N ASP A 21 -7.31 0.12 -14.93
CA ASP A 21 -7.27 1.08 -16.05
C ASP A 21 -8.59 1.85 -16.18
N LEU A 22 -9.72 1.14 -16.11
CA LEU A 22 -11.05 1.74 -16.20
C LEU A 22 -11.41 2.60 -14.99
N PHE A 23 -11.12 2.12 -13.78
CA PHE A 23 -11.37 2.89 -12.57
C PHE A 23 -10.50 4.15 -12.49
N ALA A 24 -9.25 4.08 -12.94
CA ALA A 24 -8.35 5.23 -12.99
C ALA A 24 -8.76 6.27 -14.04
N SER A 25 -9.33 5.85 -15.17
CA SER A 25 -9.69 6.75 -16.29
C SER A 25 -11.13 7.28 -16.23
N LYS A 26 -12.11 6.43 -15.88
CA LYS A 26 -13.54 6.78 -15.83
C LYS A 26 -14.05 7.03 -14.41
N GLY A 27 -13.31 6.57 -13.39
CA GLY A 27 -13.77 6.50 -12.01
C GLY A 27 -14.51 5.18 -11.71
N PHE A 28 -14.50 4.79 -10.43
CA PHE A 28 -15.15 3.56 -9.97
C PHE A 28 -16.66 3.58 -10.23
N LYS A 29 -17.34 4.69 -9.89
CA LYS A 29 -18.80 4.83 -10.02
C LYS A 29 -19.27 4.64 -11.47
N ASP A 30 -18.58 5.26 -12.42
CA ASP A 30 -19.00 5.32 -13.82
C ASP A 30 -18.51 4.13 -14.66
N THR A 31 -17.74 3.23 -14.08
CA THR A 31 -17.34 1.96 -14.69
C THR A 31 -18.34 0.87 -14.36
N SER A 32 -18.93 0.24 -15.39
CA SER A 32 -19.85 -0.89 -15.25
C SER A 32 -19.13 -2.23 -15.35
N VAL A 33 -19.75 -3.30 -14.80
CA VAL A 33 -19.27 -4.68 -14.97
C VAL A 33 -19.21 -5.06 -16.47
N ARG A 34 -20.11 -4.51 -17.30
CA ARG A 34 -20.14 -4.70 -18.74
C ARG A 34 -18.91 -4.08 -19.43
N ASP A 35 -18.49 -2.88 -18.99
CA ASP A 35 -17.28 -2.24 -19.51
C ASP A 35 -16.04 -3.10 -19.22
N ILE A 36 -15.94 -3.62 -17.98
CA ILE A 36 -14.83 -4.49 -17.57
C ILE A 36 -14.84 -5.78 -18.40
N ALA A 37 -15.99 -6.45 -18.55
CA ALA A 37 -16.10 -7.67 -19.34
C ALA A 37 -15.68 -7.43 -20.80
N ALA A 38 -16.13 -6.34 -21.41
CA ALA A 38 -15.75 -5.95 -22.77
C ALA A 38 -14.23 -5.70 -22.89
N ALA A 39 -13.61 -5.00 -21.92
CA ALA A 39 -12.18 -4.70 -21.92
C ALA A 39 -11.28 -5.94 -21.84
N VAL A 40 -11.77 -7.04 -21.25
CA VAL A 40 -11.03 -8.31 -21.16
C VAL A 40 -11.43 -9.32 -22.25
N GLY A 41 -12.41 -8.98 -23.10
CA GLY A 41 -12.93 -9.87 -24.14
C GLY A 41 -13.78 -11.01 -23.59
N LEU A 42 -14.48 -10.79 -22.48
CA LEU A 42 -15.39 -11.74 -21.85
C LEU A 42 -16.85 -11.30 -21.98
N GLN A 43 -17.75 -12.27 -21.90
CA GLN A 43 -19.15 -11.96 -21.61
C GLN A 43 -19.34 -11.65 -20.12
N GLN A 44 -20.31 -10.81 -19.78
CA GLN A 44 -20.57 -10.40 -18.40
C GLN A 44 -20.81 -11.59 -17.46
N GLY A 45 -21.50 -12.65 -17.92
CA GLY A 45 -21.71 -13.88 -17.14
C GLY A 45 -20.40 -14.60 -16.77
N ALA A 46 -19.40 -14.59 -17.67
CA ALA A 46 -18.11 -15.20 -17.42
C ALA A 46 -17.28 -14.41 -16.36
N LEU A 47 -17.46 -13.10 -16.29
CA LEU A 47 -16.81 -12.27 -15.27
C LEU A 47 -17.31 -12.63 -13.85
N TYR A 48 -18.59 -12.93 -13.69
CA TYR A 48 -19.17 -13.33 -12.41
C TYR A 48 -18.62 -14.66 -11.88
N ASN A 49 -18.02 -15.52 -12.71
CA ASN A 49 -17.28 -16.69 -12.26
C ASN A 49 -15.98 -16.35 -11.51
N HIS A 50 -15.46 -15.12 -11.66
CA HIS A 50 -14.22 -14.65 -11.03
C HIS A 50 -14.47 -13.68 -9.88
N PHE A 51 -15.47 -12.80 -10.02
CA PHE A 51 -15.77 -11.76 -9.03
C PHE A 51 -17.29 -11.61 -8.85
N LYS A 52 -17.75 -11.64 -7.61
CA LYS A 52 -19.17 -11.55 -7.24
C LYS A 52 -19.83 -10.27 -7.75
N ASN A 53 -19.10 -9.15 -7.70
CA ASN A 53 -19.57 -7.83 -8.12
C ASN A 53 -18.37 -6.90 -8.38
N LYS A 54 -18.63 -5.65 -8.74
CA LYS A 54 -17.62 -4.62 -8.99
C LYS A 54 -16.85 -4.24 -7.70
N ASP A 55 -17.51 -4.24 -6.56
CA ASP A 55 -16.89 -3.95 -5.26
C ASP A 55 -15.88 -5.03 -4.87
N ALA A 56 -16.14 -6.31 -5.17
CA ALA A 56 -15.17 -7.38 -4.97
C ALA A 56 -13.90 -7.22 -5.83
N ILE A 57 -14.00 -6.61 -7.00
CA ILE A 57 -12.83 -6.25 -7.82
C ILE A 57 -12.06 -5.10 -7.15
N LEU A 58 -12.77 -4.06 -6.71
CA LEU A 58 -12.18 -2.91 -6.02
C LEU A 58 -11.42 -3.36 -4.77
N THR A 59 -12.08 -4.10 -3.89
CA THR A 59 -11.47 -4.56 -2.63
C THR A 59 -10.27 -5.47 -2.89
N THR A 60 -10.31 -6.34 -3.90
CA THR A 60 -9.15 -7.16 -4.29
C THR A 60 -7.99 -6.30 -4.80
N LEU A 61 -8.24 -5.24 -5.56
CA LEU A 61 -7.20 -4.31 -6.01
C LEU A 61 -6.56 -3.55 -4.85
N ILE A 62 -7.38 -3.08 -3.91
CA ILE A 62 -6.88 -2.37 -2.72
C ILE A 62 -6.13 -3.32 -1.79
N ASP A 63 -6.63 -4.54 -1.60
CA ASP A 63 -5.96 -5.59 -0.83
C ASP A 63 -4.57 -5.91 -1.41
N GLN A 64 -4.44 -6.00 -2.74
CA GLN A 64 -3.14 -6.17 -3.39
C GLN A 64 -2.17 -5.02 -3.12
N LEU A 65 -2.65 -3.76 -3.10
CA LEU A 65 -1.83 -2.61 -2.74
C LEU A 65 -1.33 -2.72 -1.30
N MET A 66 -2.25 -3.00 -0.38
CA MET A 66 -1.97 -2.99 1.05
C MET A 66 -1.10 -4.17 1.49
N SER A 67 -1.30 -5.36 0.89
CA SER A 67 -0.55 -6.58 1.23
C SER A 67 0.81 -6.68 0.57
N SER A 68 1.05 -5.96 -0.54
CA SER A 68 2.18 -6.26 -1.43
C SER A 68 3.54 -5.76 -0.95
N ALA A 69 3.63 -4.72 -0.13
CA ALA A 69 4.92 -4.07 0.08
C ALA A 69 5.33 -3.90 1.55
N ILE A 70 4.45 -3.41 2.41
CA ILE A 70 4.82 -3.16 3.81
C ILE A 70 4.72 -4.45 4.62
N VAL A 71 3.78 -5.32 4.27
CA VAL A 71 3.63 -6.63 4.91
C VAL A 71 4.86 -7.49 4.66
N THR A 72 5.41 -7.50 3.45
CA THR A 72 6.63 -8.26 3.12
C THR A 72 7.86 -7.83 3.92
N ILE A 73 8.02 -6.55 4.27
CA ILE A 73 9.12 -6.11 5.13
C ILE A 73 9.07 -6.80 6.50
N PHE A 74 7.84 -7.00 7.02
CA PHE A 74 7.64 -7.61 8.33
C PHE A 74 7.54 -9.14 8.30
N GLU A 75 7.45 -9.77 7.12
CA GLU A 75 7.33 -11.22 6.95
C GLU A 75 8.67 -11.90 6.61
N GLU A 76 9.65 -11.16 6.06
CA GLU A 76 10.90 -11.73 5.55
C GLU A 76 11.84 -12.31 6.62
N LYS A 77 11.65 -12.04 7.92
CA LYS A 77 12.49 -12.54 9.01
C LYS A 77 11.71 -12.73 10.31
N GLU A 78 12.27 -13.54 11.19
CA GLU A 78 11.85 -13.63 12.59
C GLU A 78 11.69 -12.21 13.17
N PRO A 79 10.52 -11.85 13.71
CA PRO A 79 10.25 -10.51 14.25
C PRO A 79 11.32 -10.05 15.25
N GLY A 80 11.92 -10.99 16.01
CA GLY A 80 12.99 -10.74 16.97
C GLY A 80 14.34 -10.35 16.38
N GLU A 81 14.53 -10.41 15.04
CA GLU A 81 15.79 -10.00 14.38
C GLU A 81 15.64 -8.68 13.61
N LEU A 82 14.41 -8.31 13.23
CA LEU A 82 14.17 -7.13 12.40
C LEU A 82 14.49 -5.82 13.13
N TYR A 83 14.10 -5.68 14.40
CA TYR A 83 14.33 -4.45 15.18
C TYR A 83 15.82 -4.14 15.36
N LYS A 84 16.68 -5.18 15.41
CA LYS A 84 18.15 -5.02 15.54
C LYS A 84 18.79 -4.26 14.38
N ARG A 85 18.09 -4.15 13.24
CA ARG A 85 18.53 -3.34 12.10
C ARG A 85 18.46 -1.83 12.37
N GLY A 86 17.75 -1.39 13.41
CA GLY A 86 17.65 0.01 13.79
C GLY A 86 17.26 0.92 12.63
N LYS A 87 18.09 1.94 12.37
CA LYS A 87 17.89 2.89 11.26
C LYS A 87 17.69 2.22 9.90
N ALA A 88 18.37 1.10 9.63
CA ALA A 88 18.26 0.41 8.34
C ALA A 88 16.86 -0.20 8.12
N LEU A 89 16.16 -0.62 9.17
CA LEU A 89 14.76 -1.04 9.08
C LEU A 89 13.87 0.13 8.65
N LEU A 90 14.03 1.29 9.28
CA LEU A 90 13.27 2.50 8.94
C LEU A 90 13.56 2.97 7.52
N ALA A 91 14.81 2.88 7.08
CA ALA A 91 15.19 3.20 5.70
C ALA A 91 14.52 2.25 4.68
N ASN A 92 14.43 0.95 4.99
CA ASN A 92 13.73 0.00 4.13
C ASN A 92 12.24 0.31 4.01
N ILE A 93 11.58 0.65 5.14
CA ILE A 93 10.17 1.05 5.12
C ILE A 93 9.97 2.30 4.27
N ALA A 94 10.75 3.36 4.49
CA ALA A 94 10.66 4.60 3.74
C ALA A 94 10.94 4.40 2.23
N THR A 95 11.94 3.56 1.89
CA THR A 95 12.26 3.18 0.50
C THR A 95 11.08 2.47 -0.15
N THR A 96 10.40 1.59 0.57
CA THR A 96 9.21 0.90 0.06
C THR A 96 8.09 1.89 -0.25
N PHE A 97 7.75 2.81 0.66
CA PHE A 97 6.79 3.88 0.38
C PHE A 97 7.17 4.70 -0.84
N LYS A 98 8.47 5.06 -0.96
CA LYS A 98 8.98 5.79 -2.12
C LYS A 98 8.78 4.99 -3.41
N LEU A 99 9.19 3.72 -3.45
CA LEU A 99 9.03 2.87 -4.64
C LEU A 99 7.57 2.73 -5.04
N LEU A 100 6.66 2.51 -4.09
CA LEU A 100 5.21 2.45 -4.34
C LEU A 100 4.67 3.76 -4.94
N SER A 101 5.18 4.91 -4.49
CA SER A 101 4.76 6.23 -4.97
C SER A 101 5.19 6.50 -6.43
N PHE A 102 6.26 5.83 -6.90
CA PHE A 102 6.82 6.03 -8.24
C PHE A 102 6.49 4.90 -9.21
N ASP A 103 6.04 3.74 -8.75
CA ASP A 103 5.49 2.68 -9.60
C ASP A 103 4.09 3.07 -10.10
N GLY A 104 3.88 3.01 -11.41
CA GLY A 104 2.64 3.51 -12.02
C GLY A 104 1.39 2.74 -11.60
N LYS A 105 1.49 1.42 -11.39
CA LYS A 105 0.36 0.59 -10.95
C LYS A 105 0.02 0.88 -9.47
N ASN A 106 1.02 0.93 -8.61
CA ASN A 106 0.81 1.18 -7.19
C ASN A 106 0.32 2.61 -6.93
N GLU A 107 0.80 3.60 -7.69
CA GLU A 107 0.30 4.97 -7.64
C GLU A 107 -1.18 5.04 -8.02
N ALA A 108 -1.59 4.37 -9.11
CA ALA A 108 -2.98 4.31 -9.53
C ALA A 108 -3.88 3.62 -8.49
N LEU A 109 -3.41 2.55 -7.87
CA LEU A 109 -4.09 1.85 -6.77
C LEU A 109 -4.22 2.74 -5.53
N PHE A 110 -3.16 3.45 -5.15
CA PHE A 110 -3.18 4.38 -4.03
C PHE A 110 -4.19 5.51 -4.26
N ARG A 111 -4.21 6.10 -5.44
CA ARG A 111 -5.19 7.12 -5.83
C ARG A 111 -6.62 6.61 -5.79
N LEU A 112 -6.87 5.41 -6.32
CA LEU A 112 -8.17 4.75 -6.28
C LEU A 112 -8.62 4.52 -4.82
N MET A 113 -7.73 4.01 -3.96
CA MET A 113 -7.99 3.84 -2.53
C MET A 113 -8.39 5.16 -1.88
N MET A 114 -7.63 6.23 -2.09
CA MET A 114 -7.92 7.55 -1.53
C MET A 114 -9.28 8.11 -1.98
N GLN A 115 -9.65 7.92 -3.25
CA GLN A 115 -10.93 8.37 -3.80
C GLN A 115 -12.13 7.61 -3.22
N GLU A 116 -11.97 6.31 -2.97
CA GLU A 116 -13.06 5.44 -2.53
C GLU A 116 -13.13 5.26 -1.01
N MET A 117 -12.06 5.55 -0.27
CA MET A 117 -11.99 5.41 1.19
C MET A 117 -13.14 6.14 1.92
N TYR A 118 -13.53 7.33 1.46
CA TYR A 118 -14.61 8.11 2.09
C TYR A 118 -16.01 7.64 1.71
N LYS A 119 -16.16 6.79 0.68
CA LYS A 119 -17.45 6.35 0.14
C LYS A 119 -17.74 4.88 0.40
N ASN A 120 -16.71 4.05 0.49
CA ASN A 120 -16.81 2.59 0.56
C ASN A 120 -16.30 2.08 1.92
N SER A 121 -17.16 1.39 2.69
CA SER A 121 -16.80 0.84 4.00
C SER A 121 -15.74 -0.25 3.89
N ASP A 122 -15.84 -1.14 2.90
CA ASP A 122 -14.90 -2.25 2.73
C ASP A 122 -13.48 -1.76 2.46
N VAL A 123 -13.33 -0.63 1.73
CA VAL A 123 -12.02 0.02 1.52
C VAL A 123 -11.49 0.62 2.84
N ARG A 124 -12.36 1.23 3.67
CA ARG A 124 -11.94 1.72 4.99
C ARG A 124 -11.51 0.59 5.92
N ASP A 125 -12.23 -0.54 5.90
CA ASP A 125 -11.92 -1.70 6.73
C ASP A 125 -10.55 -2.29 6.35
N LEU A 126 -10.24 -2.40 5.05
CA LEU A 126 -8.91 -2.79 4.59
C LEU A 126 -7.82 -1.81 5.05
N TYR A 127 -8.06 -0.49 4.94
CA TYR A 127 -7.10 0.50 5.42
C TYR A 127 -6.87 0.38 6.93
N HIS A 128 -7.95 0.26 7.73
CA HIS A 128 -7.85 0.05 9.18
C HIS A 128 -7.08 -1.22 9.53
N GLU A 129 -7.39 -2.33 8.87
CA GLU A 129 -6.74 -3.61 9.14
C GLU A 129 -5.24 -3.53 8.83
N TYR A 130 -4.87 -3.16 7.62
CA TYR A 130 -3.46 -3.18 7.19
C TYR A 130 -2.64 -2.04 7.77
N PHE A 131 -3.11 -0.81 7.67
CA PHE A 131 -2.31 0.35 8.06
C PHE A 131 -2.29 0.52 9.58
N ILE A 132 -3.46 0.52 10.24
CA ILE A 132 -3.55 0.79 11.67
C ILE A 132 -3.26 -0.47 12.50
N GLN A 133 -3.99 -1.56 12.24
CA GLN A 133 -3.88 -2.74 13.09
C GLN A 133 -2.60 -3.55 12.86
N GLN A 134 -2.12 -3.65 11.63
CA GLN A 134 -0.92 -4.44 11.35
C GLN A 134 0.35 -3.60 11.37
N ASN A 135 0.48 -2.58 10.51
CA ASN A 135 1.76 -1.88 10.35
C ASN A 135 2.13 -1.05 11.57
N ILE A 136 1.20 -0.25 12.12
CA ILE A 136 1.48 0.57 13.31
C ILE A 136 1.81 -0.32 14.50
N LYS A 137 1.04 -1.40 14.76
CA LYS A 137 1.31 -2.31 15.88
C LYS A 137 2.65 -3.04 15.73
N LYS A 138 2.95 -3.55 14.53
CA LYS A 138 4.24 -4.24 14.27
C LYS A 138 5.42 -3.30 14.50
N LEU A 139 5.37 -2.08 13.95
CA LEU A 139 6.43 -1.10 14.14
C LEU A 139 6.53 -0.63 15.60
N SER A 140 5.40 -0.42 16.28
CA SER A 140 5.36 -0.10 17.71
C SER A 140 6.06 -1.18 18.55
N SER A 141 5.79 -2.46 18.26
CA SER A 141 6.47 -3.57 18.94
C SER A 141 7.99 -3.57 18.69
N MET A 142 8.43 -3.19 17.50
CA MET A 142 9.85 -3.08 17.17
C MET A 142 10.52 -1.90 17.91
N PHE A 143 9.87 -0.74 17.99
CA PHE A 143 10.37 0.36 18.80
C PHE A 143 10.46 0.00 20.29
N PHE A 144 9.45 -0.72 20.80
CA PHE A 144 9.53 -1.23 22.18
C PHE A 144 10.76 -2.12 22.40
N MET A 145 11.03 -3.07 21.49
CA MET A 145 12.23 -3.92 21.57
C MET A 145 13.54 -3.11 21.45
N MET A 146 13.59 -2.11 20.57
CA MET A 146 14.74 -1.21 20.46
C MET A 146 15.01 -0.43 21.74
N MET A 147 13.97 -0.04 22.50
CA MET A 147 14.11 0.61 23.81
C MET A 147 14.64 -0.35 24.86
N GLN A 148 14.15 -1.61 24.88
CA GLN A 148 14.62 -2.64 25.82
C GLN A 148 16.11 -2.96 25.64
N ASP A 149 16.59 -2.94 24.39
CA ASP A 149 18.00 -3.17 24.04
C ASP A 149 18.85 -1.89 24.04
N GLU A 150 18.34 -0.80 24.61
CA GLU A 150 19.05 0.49 24.71
C GLU A 150 19.56 1.04 23.37
N MET A 151 18.88 0.71 22.25
CA MET A 151 19.23 1.23 20.93
C MET A 151 18.71 2.65 20.69
N ILE A 152 17.60 3.00 21.34
CA ILE A 152 16.92 4.29 21.25
C ILE A 152 16.46 4.77 22.64
N ARG A 153 16.19 6.07 22.75
CA ARG A 153 15.66 6.67 23.98
C ARG A 153 14.30 6.11 24.34
N SER A 154 14.03 6.00 25.64
CA SER A 154 12.70 5.62 26.15
C SER A 154 11.65 6.66 25.74
N SER A 155 10.53 6.19 25.15
CA SER A 155 9.41 7.01 24.68
C SER A 155 8.15 6.14 24.58
N ASP A 156 7.05 6.70 24.09
CA ASP A 156 5.85 5.94 23.73
C ASP A 156 6.06 5.23 22.38
N PRO A 157 6.13 3.89 22.32
CA PRO A 157 6.41 3.17 21.09
C PRO A 157 5.28 3.29 20.06
N LEU A 158 4.02 3.48 20.51
CA LEU A 158 2.88 3.68 19.61
C LEU A 158 2.95 5.05 18.95
N MET A 159 3.31 6.08 19.72
CA MET A 159 3.53 7.43 19.17
C MET A 159 4.68 7.45 18.18
N LEU A 160 5.81 6.81 18.49
CA LEU A 160 6.93 6.71 17.55
C LEU A 160 6.54 6.04 16.24
N ALA A 161 5.73 4.97 16.29
CA ALA A 161 5.25 4.30 15.08
C ALA A 161 4.35 5.22 14.24
N ASN A 162 3.46 5.98 14.87
CA ASN A 162 2.60 6.94 14.17
C ASN A 162 3.41 8.11 13.58
N GLU A 163 4.32 8.71 14.36
CA GLU A 163 5.17 9.81 13.90
C GLU A 163 6.10 9.40 12.75
N PHE A 164 6.53 8.14 12.71
CA PHE A 164 7.34 7.64 11.61
C PHE A 164 6.51 7.35 10.34
N LEU A 165 5.36 6.66 10.46
CA LEU A 165 4.60 6.21 9.28
C LEU A 165 3.74 7.33 8.67
N SER A 166 3.17 8.23 9.46
CA SER A 166 2.25 9.25 8.96
C SER A 166 2.87 10.20 7.93
N PRO A 167 4.09 10.72 8.12
CA PRO A 167 4.74 11.55 7.10
C PRO A 167 5.02 10.80 5.80
N LEU A 168 5.33 9.50 5.84
CA LEU A 168 5.56 8.71 4.63
C LEU A 168 4.28 8.60 3.77
N PHE A 169 3.13 8.39 4.41
CA PHE A 169 1.83 8.40 3.75
C PHE A 169 1.51 9.79 3.17
N PHE A 170 1.80 10.86 3.91
CA PHE A 170 1.64 12.22 3.43
C PHE A 170 2.52 12.52 2.22
N TYR A 171 3.79 12.08 2.20
CA TYR A 171 4.68 12.26 1.05
C TYR A 171 4.19 11.49 -0.18
N GLN A 172 3.66 10.27 0.02
CA GLN A 172 3.05 9.50 -1.06
C GLN A 172 1.87 10.27 -1.67
N MET A 173 0.98 10.82 -0.84
CA MET A 173 -0.12 11.67 -1.29
C MET A 173 0.40 12.90 -2.07
N GLN A 174 1.43 13.57 -1.56
CA GLN A 174 2.02 14.73 -2.22
C GLN A 174 2.61 14.38 -3.59
N VAL A 175 3.33 13.24 -3.71
CA VAL A 175 3.85 12.75 -5.00
C VAL A 175 2.69 12.51 -5.98
N THR A 176 1.61 11.86 -5.53
CA THR A 176 0.43 11.62 -6.37
C THR A 176 -0.20 12.93 -6.88
N LEU A 177 -0.38 13.92 -6.02
CA LEU A 177 -0.94 15.22 -6.40
C LEU A 177 -0.05 15.97 -7.39
N LEU A 178 1.26 15.96 -7.19
CA LEU A 178 2.22 16.58 -8.12
C LEU A 178 2.18 15.89 -9.50
N LYS A 179 2.08 14.56 -9.54
CA LYS A 179 1.95 13.81 -10.79
C LYS A 179 0.67 14.14 -11.55
N LEU A 180 -0.46 14.28 -10.86
CA LEU A 180 -1.73 14.67 -11.47
C LEU A 180 -1.66 16.04 -12.14
N ASP A 181 -0.90 16.97 -11.55
CA ASP A 181 -0.69 18.30 -12.09
C ASP A 181 0.46 18.38 -13.13
N GLY A 182 1.11 17.26 -13.48
CA GLY A 182 2.29 17.25 -14.35
C GLY A 182 3.51 18.00 -13.79
N LYS A 183 3.56 18.20 -12.46
CA LYS A 183 4.64 18.92 -11.77
C LYS A 183 5.79 17.99 -11.42
N SER A 184 7.00 18.58 -11.23
CA SER A 184 8.16 17.83 -10.78
C SER A 184 7.97 17.26 -9.38
N THR A 185 8.29 15.98 -9.22
CA THR A 185 8.25 15.26 -7.95
C THR A 185 9.62 15.16 -7.26
N SER A 186 10.65 15.76 -7.82
CA SER A 186 12.05 15.60 -7.36
C SER A 186 12.25 16.02 -5.90
N SER A 187 11.66 17.13 -5.47
CA SER A 187 11.73 17.59 -4.08
C SER A 187 11.01 16.64 -3.12
N ALA A 188 9.81 16.17 -3.50
CA ALA A 188 9.04 15.23 -2.69
C ALA A 188 9.75 13.87 -2.56
N ALA A 189 10.41 13.41 -3.63
CA ALA A 189 11.16 12.15 -3.64
C ALA A 189 12.29 12.12 -2.60
N THR A 190 12.89 13.26 -2.25
CA THR A 190 13.97 13.31 -1.25
C THR A 190 13.47 13.37 0.19
N LEU A 191 12.15 13.57 0.41
CA LEU A 191 11.60 13.67 1.75
C LEU A 191 11.59 12.32 2.48
N PHE A 192 11.49 11.22 1.74
CA PHE A 192 11.46 9.88 2.33
C PHE A 192 12.77 9.57 3.07
N GLU A 193 13.93 9.83 2.45
CA GLU A 193 15.24 9.61 3.08
C GLU A 193 15.52 10.64 4.17
N LYS A 194 15.22 11.92 3.92
CA LYS A 194 15.40 12.99 4.92
C LYS A 194 14.59 12.74 6.17
N HIS A 195 13.38 12.18 6.03
CA HIS A 195 12.54 11.82 7.17
C HIS A 195 13.19 10.74 8.02
N VAL A 196 13.77 9.71 7.42
CA VAL A 196 14.49 8.67 8.16
C VAL A 196 15.65 9.26 8.96
N ASP A 197 16.46 10.12 8.33
CA ASP A 197 17.61 10.75 8.97
C ASP A 197 17.18 11.63 10.13
N TYR A 198 16.18 12.48 9.91
CA TYR A 198 15.63 13.37 10.93
C TYR A 198 15.03 12.60 12.10
N PHE A 199 14.15 11.63 11.80
CA PHE A 199 13.46 10.84 12.81
C PHE A 199 14.47 10.02 13.64
N TRP A 200 15.42 9.35 12.99
CA TRP A 200 16.43 8.57 13.70
C TRP A 200 17.27 9.44 14.61
N SER A 201 17.71 10.62 14.16
CA SER A 201 18.48 11.55 14.98
C SER A 201 17.73 12.04 16.22
N SER A 202 16.39 12.05 16.18
CA SER A 202 15.57 12.48 17.33
C SER A 202 15.38 11.39 18.39
N ILE A 203 15.52 10.11 18.02
CA ILE A 203 15.25 8.98 18.94
C ILE A 203 16.49 8.20 19.37
N GLN A 204 17.61 8.28 18.65
CA GLN A 204 18.84 7.59 19.01
C GLN A 204 19.40 8.09 20.35
N LEU A 205 20.17 7.24 21.06
CA LEU A 205 20.87 7.57 22.28
C LEU A 205 22.01 8.57 22.04
#